data_89f6db215372c9e8a4af5318bb1316e4
#
_entry.id   89f6db215372c9e8a4af5318bb1316e4
#
_cell.length_a   1.000
_cell.length_b   1.000
_cell.length_c   1.000
_cell.angle_alpha   90.00
_cell.angle_beta   90.00
_cell.angle_gamma   90.00
#
_symmetry.space_group_name_H-M   'P 1'
#
loop_
_entity.id
_entity.type
_entity.pdbx_description
1 polymer ?
#
loop_
_entity_poly.entity_id
_entity_poly.type
_entity_poly.pdbx_seq_one_letter_code
_entity_poly.pdbx_strand_id
1 'polypeptide(L)'
;MEQNKIEKMLGKIDFAEFGTLRDYPFLIGLQLGFSMNGGGYAVCDGGKFTVNISKECKWESQTREAAVTASLERVEEILKAAKVNYVSELVGKPVEVTLVNSAFKDFRILTEVL
;
A
#
# COMPACT_ATOMS: atom_id res chain seq x y z
N MET A 1 30.95 -1.76 -3.35
CA MET A 1 29.58 -2.30 -3.38
C MET A 1 28.67 -1.34 -2.62
N GLU A 2 27.65 -0.82 -3.30
CA GLU A 2 26.72 0.08 -2.66
C GLU A 2 25.79 -0.69 -1.76
N GLN A 3 25.59 -0.20 -0.55
CA GLN A 3 24.61 -0.76 0.36
C GLN A 3 23.31 0.03 0.24
N ASN A 4 22.18 -0.68 0.23
CA ASN A 4 20.89 -0.03 0.25
C ASN A 4 20.68 0.65 1.61
N LYS A 5 20.25 1.89 1.56
CA LYS A 5 19.89 2.62 2.76
C LYS A 5 18.47 2.26 3.15
N ILE A 6 18.30 1.59 4.28
CA ILE A 6 16.98 1.20 4.79
C ILE A 6 16.63 2.12 5.95
N GLU A 7 15.47 2.75 5.86
CA GLU A 7 14.95 3.62 6.91
C GLU A 7 13.55 3.15 7.31
N LYS A 8 13.26 3.24 8.60
CA LYS A 8 11.91 2.99 9.13
C LYS A 8 11.43 4.26 9.79
N MET A 9 10.28 4.75 9.37
CA MET A 9 9.73 6.00 9.85
C MET A 9 8.32 5.81 10.39
N LEU A 10 8.05 6.44 11.51
CA LEU A 10 6.71 6.44 12.09
C LEU A 10 5.86 7.53 11.44
N GLY A 11 4.62 7.22 11.20
CA GLY A 11 3.69 8.14 10.57
C GLY A 11 2.26 7.65 10.69
N LYS A 12 1.43 8.13 9.80
CA LYS A 12 0.03 7.70 9.72
C LYS A 12 -0.41 7.58 8.27
N ILE A 13 -1.47 6.83 8.05
CA ILE A 13 -2.12 6.77 6.75
C ILE A 13 -2.86 8.09 6.56
N ASP A 14 -2.49 8.81 5.52
CA ASP A 14 -3.04 10.13 5.20
C ASP A 14 -4.15 10.02 4.15
N PHE A 15 -4.08 8.98 3.33
CA PHE A 15 -4.95 8.78 2.19
C PHE A 15 -5.14 7.28 1.97
N ALA A 16 -6.38 6.85 1.77
CA ALA A 16 -6.70 5.44 1.51
C ALA A 16 -7.91 5.34 0.59
N GLU A 17 -7.70 4.79 -0.61
CA GLU A 17 -8.75 4.60 -1.60
C GLU A 17 -8.58 3.24 -2.28
N PHE A 18 -9.67 2.72 -2.81
CA PHE A 18 -9.67 1.50 -3.61
C PHE A 18 -10.33 1.81 -4.95
N GLY A 19 -9.61 1.55 -6.03
CA GLY A 19 -10.14 1.82 -7.37
C GLY A 19 -9.04 1.72 -8.41
N THR A 20 -9.28 2.32 -9.57
CA THR A 20 -8.28 2.39 -10.63
C THR A 20 -7.39 3.61 -10.42
N LEU A 21 -6.12 3.50 -10.80
CA LEU A 21 -5.21 4.63 -10.75
C LEU A 21 -5.59 5.64 -11.85
N ARG A 22 -5.57 6.91 -11.47
CA ARG A 22 -6.02 7.98 -12.37
C ARG A 22 -5.21 8.02 -13.68
N ASP A 23 -3.89 7.88 -13.58
CA ASP A 23 -3.01 7.96 -14.75
C ASP A 23 -2.75 6.59 -15.38
N TYR A 24 -3.15 5.52 -14.72
CA TYR A 24 -2.94 4.14 -15.16
C TYR A 24 -4.21 3.32 -14.92
N PRO A 25 -5.28 3.58 -15.71
CA PRO A 25 -6.59 3.00 -15.41
C PRO A 25 -6.69 1.49 -15.58
N PHE A 26 -5.64 0.86 -16.12
CA PHE A 26 -5.55 -0.59 -16.19
C PHE A 26 -5.05 -1.23 -14.88
N LEU A 27 -4.62 -0.40 -13.92
CA LEU A 27 -4.24 -0.88 -12.59
C LEU A 27 -5.37 -0.60 -11.61
N ILE A 28 -5.78 -1.63 -10.87
CA ILE A 28 -6.84 -1.51 -9.86
C ILE A 28 -6.34 -2.07 -8.53
N GLY A 29 -6.74 -1.45 -7.45
CA GLY A 29 -6.43 -1.93 -6.12
C GLY A 29 -6.40 -0.84 -5.07
N LEU A 30 -5.76 -1.17 -3.95
CA LEU A 30 -5.63 -0.26 -2.82
C LEU A 30 -4.55 0.78 -3.10
N GLN A 31 -4.85 2.03 -2.77
CA GLN A 31 -3.93 3.15 -2.93
C GLN A 31 -3.81 3.84 -1.57
N LEU A 32 -2.58 3.92 -1.07
CA LEU A 32 -2.29 4.50 0.24
C LEU A 32 -1.28 5.62 0.13
N GLY A 33 -1.52 6.67 0.89
CA GLY A 33 -0.55 7.73 1.12
C GLY A 33 -0.23 7.81 2.60
N PHE A 34 0.99 8.19 2.92
CA PHE A 34 1.48 8.25 4.30
C PHE A 34 2.10 9.60 4.58
N SER A 35 1.82 10.16 5.76
CA SER A 35 2.51 11.34 6.25
C SER A 35 3.36 10.95 7.44
N MET A 36 4.60 11.41 7.44
CA MET A 36 5.57 11.02 8.47
C MET A 36 5.52 11.96 9.65
N ASN A 37 5.80 11.43 10.84
CA ASN A 37 5.89 12.23 12.05
C ASN A 37 7.03 13.25 11.92
N GLY A 38 6.82 14.44 12.42
CA GLY A 38 7.77 15.53 12.29
C GLY A 38 7.43 16.51 11.17
N GLY A 39 6.42 16.21 10.36
CA GLY A 39 5.90 17.09 9.32
C GLY A 39 6.74 17.17 8.06
N GLY A 40 6.15 17.66 7.00
CA GLY A 40 6.85 17.99 5.76
C GLY A 40 7.28 16.84 4.86
N TYR A 41 7.06 15.59 5.26
CA TYR A 41 7.43 14.45 4.44
C TYR A 41 6.22 13.52 4.25
N ALA A 42 5.91 13.24 3.01
CA ALA A 42 4.83 12.32 2.64
C ALA A 42 5.31 11.38 1.55
N VAL A 43 4.78 10.17 1.54
CA VAL A 43 5.11 9.17 0.53
C VAL A 43 3.85 8.38 0.20
N CYS A 44 3.74 7.89 -1.04
CA CYS A 44 2.66 6.98 -1.43
C CYS A 44 3.23 5.60 -1.76
N ASP A 45 2.34 4.62 -1.85
CA ASP A 45 2.73 3.22 -2.05
C ASP A 45 3.29 2.91 -3.44
N GLY A 46 3.20 3.86 -4.38
CA GLY A 46 3.73 3.66 -5.73
C GLY A 46 3.02 2.60 -6.55
N GLY A 47 1.79 2.27 -6.20
CA GLY A 47 1.02 1.25 -6.91
C GLY A 47 1.32 -0.18 -6.45
N LYS A 48 2.02 -0.35 -5.35
CA LYS A 48 2.42 -1.68 -4.84
C LYS A 48 1.26 -2.64 -4.64
N PHE A 49 0.11 -2.11 -4.26
CA PHE A 49 -1.06 -2.93 -3.91
C PHE A 49 -2.08 -3.01 -5.05
N THR A 50 -1.66 -2.72 -6.27
CA THR A 50 -2.53 -2.76 -7.44
C THR A 50 -2.19 -3.92 -8.36
N VAL A 51 -3.17 -4.31 -9.18
CA VAL A 51 -3.04 -5.41 -10.14
C VAL A 51 -3.42 -4.89 -11.52
N ASN A 52 -2.67 -5.28 -12.54
CA ASN A 52 -2.99 -4.96 -13.93
C ASN A 52 -4.07 -5.92 -14.42
N ILE A 53 -5.25 -5.38 -14.71
CA ILE A 53 -6.40 -6.15 -15.19
C ILE A 53 -6.66 -5.95 -16.68
N SER A 54 -5.77 -5.27 -17.39
CA SER A 54 -5.93 -5.00 -18.81
C SER A 54 -6.06 -6.30 -19.61
N LYS A 55 -6.99 -6.33 -20.57
CA LYS A 55 -7.15 -7.46 -21.49
C LYS A 55 -5.94 -7.66 -22.38
N GLU A 56 -5.15 -6.62 -22.57
CA GLU A 56 -3.93 -6.65 -23.37
C GLU A 56 -2.74 -7.19 -22.57
N CYS A 57 -2.88 -7.29 -21.25
CA CYS A 57 -1.84 -7.85 -20.41
C CYS A 57 -1.74 -9.36 -20.66
N LYS A 58 -0.54 -9.81 -20.99
CA LYS A 58 -0.28 -11.22 -21.33
C LYS A 58 -0.14 -12.08 -20.08
N TRP A 59 -1.20 -12.12 -19.27
CA TRP A 59 -1.27 -13.00 -18.13
C TRP A 59 -1.78 -14.38 -18.56
N GLU A 60 -1.19 -15.42 -18.01
CA GLU A 60 -1.88 -16.70 -17.97
C GLU A 60 -3.02 -16.57 -16.96
N SER A 61 -4.16 -17.20 -17.24
CA SER A 61 -5.37 -17.11 -16.40
C SER A 61 -5.07 -17.39 -14.94
N GLN A 62 -4.31 -18.44 -14.66
CA GLN A 62 -3.98 -18.84 -13.29
C GLN A 62 -3.14 -17.78 -12.57
N THR A 63 -2.17 -17.17 -13.26
CA THR A 63 -1.32 -16.12 -12.68
C THR A 63 -2.12 -14.88 -12.37
N ARG A 64 -3.04 -14.51 -13.26
CA ARG A 64 -3.91 -13.36 -13.05
C ARG A 64 -4.83 -13.58 -11.84
N GLU A 65 -5.47 -14.73 -11.76
CA GLU A 65 -6.33 -15.07 -10.65
C GLU A 65 -5.57 -15.07 -9.33
N ALA A 66 -4.37 -15.63 -9.32
CA ALA A 66 -3.52 -15.63 -8.14
C ALA A 66 -3.16 -14.21 -7.71
N ALA A 67 -2.85 -13.32 -8.64
CA ALA A 67 -2.51 -11.94 -8.34
C ALA A 67 -3.70 -11.17 -7.78
N VAL A 68 -4.89 -11.36 -8.36
CA VAL A 68 -6.13 -10.74 -7.87
C VAL A 68 -6.46 -11.23 -6.46
N THR A 69 -6.36 -12.53 -6.25
CA THR A 69 -6.62 -13.13 -4.93
C THR A 69 -5.63 -12.59 -3.89
N ALA A 70 -4.35 -12.56 -4.22
CA ALA A 70 -3.33 -12.04 -3.31
C ALA A 70 -3.57 -10.58 -2.96
N SER A 71 -4.02 -9.78 -3.93
CA SER A 71 -4.35 -8.37 -3.70
C SER A 71 -5.50 -8.22 -2.70
N LEU A 72 -6.57 -8.99 -2.85
CA LEU A 72 -7.70 -8.95 -1.94
C LEU A 72 -7.33 -9.45 -0.54
N GLU A 73 -6.55 -10.52 -0.47
CA GLU A 73 -6.05 -11.04 0.81
C GLU A 73 -5.20 -9.99 1.52
N ARG A 74 -4.38 -9.25 0.79
CA ARG A 74 -3.55 -8.20 1.36
C ARG A 74 -4.40 -7.07 1.94
N VAL A 75 -5.45 -6.67 1.23
CA VAL A 75 -6.40 -5.66 1.74
C VAL A 75 -7.06 -6.16 3.03
N GLU A 76 -7.50 -7.42 3.06
CA GLU A 76 -8.10 -8.00 4.25
C GLU A 76 -7.13 -7.99 5.43
N GLU A 77 -5.89 -8.35 5.22
CA GLU A 77 -4.86 -8.33 6.27
C GLU A 77 -4.66 -6.93 6.84
N ILE A 78 -4.61 -5.93 5.98
CA ILE A 78 -4.43 -4.54 6.40
C ILE A 78 -5.63 -4.07 7.23
N LEU A 79 -6.84 -4.35 6.77
CA LEU A 79 -8.06 -3.97 7.49
C LEU A 79 -8.13 -4.65 8.87
N LYS A 80 -7.80 -5.94 8.94
CA LYS A 80 -7.78 -6.67 10.20
C LYS A 80 -6.74 -6.11 11.16
N ALA A 81 -5.54 -5.82 10.67
CA ALA A 81 -4.48 -5.27 11.50
C ALA A 81 -4.89 -3.90 12.07
N ALA A 82 -5.57 -3.08 11.28
CA ALA A 82 -6.05 -1.77 11.69
C ALA A 82 -7.34 -1.82 12.50
N LYS A 83 -7.97 -3.00 12.60
CA LYS A 83 -9.25 -3.21 13.32
C LYS A 83 -10.38 -2.37 12.74
N VAL A 84 -10.45 -2.30 11.41
CA VAL A 84 -11.48 -1.56 10.70
C VAL A 84 -12.16 -2.45 9.67
N ASN A 85 -13.30 -2.02 9.16
CA ASN A 85 -14.07 -2.76 8.16
C ASN A 85 -13.91 -2.22 6.75
N TYR A 86 -13.60 -0.94 6.60
CA TYR A 86 -13.59 -0.28 5.30
C TYR A 86 -12.27 0.46 5.08
N VAL A 87 -11.86 0.54 3.81
CA VAL A 87 -10.64 1.23 3.41
C VAL A 87 -10.63 2.70 3.89
N SER A 88 -11.78 3.37 3.81
CA SER A 88 -11.89 4.76 4.26
C SER A 88 -11.55 4.96 5.74
N GLU A 89 -11.71 3.92 6.54
CA GLU A 89 -11.42 3.96 7.98
C GLU A 89 -9.92 3.85 8.28
N LEU A 90 -9.10 3.54 7.28
CA LEU A 90 -7.65 3.46 7.45
C LEU A 90 -6.99 4.82 7.65
N VAL A 91 -7.62 5.90 7.18
CA VAL A 91 -7.06 7.25 7.32
C VAL A 91 -6.88 7.59 8.80
N GLY A 92 -5.69 8.04 9.14
CA GLY A 92 -5.33 8.40 10.52
C GLY A 92 -4.71 7.26 11.33
N LYS A 93 -4.70 6.03 10.80
CA LYS A 93 -4.12 4.90 11.53
C LYS A 93 -2.60 5.02 11.59
N PRO A 94 -2.00 4.72 12.75
CA PRO A 94 -0.54 4.82 12.93
C PRO A 94 0.18 3.69 12.20
N VAL A 95 1.29 4.04 11.56
CA VAL A 95 2.07 3.08 10.76
C VAL A 95 3.56 3.28 10.96
N GLU A 96 4.32 2.23 10.66
CA GLU A 96 5.75 2.30 10.44
C GLU A 96 5.98 2.02 8.96
N VAL A 97 6.58 2.99 8.26
CA VAL A 97 6.86 2.87 6.83
C VAL A 97 8.35 2.54 6.65
N THR A 98 8.61 1.55 5.82
CA THR A 98 9.97 1.15 5.45
C THR A 98 10.31 1.76 4.10
N LEU A 99 11.40 2.51 4.06
CA LEU A 99 11.94 3.11 2.83
C LEU A 99 13.27 2.46 2.50
N VAL A 100 13.49 2.20 1.23
CA VAL A 100 14.79 1.73 0.71
C VAL A 100 15.27 2.77 -0.29
N ASN A 101 16.41 3.39 -0.03
CA ASN A 101 16.94 4.46 -0.86
C ASN A 101 15.91 5.59 -1.08
N SER A 102 15.21 5.96 0.00
CA SER A 102 14.16 7.00 0.02
C SER A 102 12.88 6.66 -0.75
N ALA A 103 12.73 5.42 -1.23
CA ALA A 103 11.54 4.96 -1.93
C ALA A 103 10.73 4.01 -1.04
N PHE A 104 9.41 4.08 -1.16
CA PHE A 104 8.51 3.19 -0.41
C PHE A 104 8.82 1.73 -0.71
N LYS A 105 9.00 0.94 0.34
CA LYS A 105 9.19 -0.51 0.24
C LYS A 105 7.99 -1.26 0.81
N ASP A 106 7.58 -0.94 2.03
CA ASP A 106 6.47 -1.59 2.71
C ASP A 106 6.07 -0.77 3.93
N PHE A 107 5.01 -1.19 4.60
CA PHE A 107 4.57 -0.58 5.85
C PHE A 107 3.92 -1.64 6.74
N ARG A 108 3.76 -1.31 8.01
CA ARG A 108 2.95 -2.10 8.92
C ARG A 108 2.09 -1.18 9.78
N ILE A 109 0.90 -1.65 10.13
CA ILE A 109 0.06 -0.97 11.11
C ILE A 109 0.69 -1.14 12.49
N LEU A 110 0.75 -0.07 13.26
CA LEU A 110 1.25 -0.12 14.63
C LEU A 110 0.16 -0.65 15.56
N THR A 111 -0.04 -1.96 15.53
CA THR A 111 -1.11 -2.61 16.30
C THR A 111 -0.94 -2.42 17.80
N GLU A 112 0.28 -2.22 18.26
CA GLU A 112 0.61 -2.01 19.66
C GLU A 112 0.10 -0.68 20.23
N VAL A 113 -0.29 0.28 19.36
CA VAL A 113 -0.78 1.59 19.79
C VAL A 113 -2.20 1.88 19.31
N LEU A 114 -2.89 0.87 18.80
CA LEU A 114 -4.30 1.01 18.42
C LEU A 114 -5.21 1.02 19.63
#